data_862f89f1e26a2bd145e649b0ad0989db
#
_entry.id   862f89f1e26a2bd145e649b0ad0989db
#
_cell.length_a   1.000
_cell.length_b   1.000
_cell.length_c   1.000
_cell.angle_alpha   90.00
_cell.angle_beta   90.00
_cell.angle_gamma   90.00
#
_symmetry.space_group_name_H-M   'P 1'
#
loop_
_entity.id
_entity.type
_entity.pdbx_description
1 polymer ?
#
loop_
_entity_poly.entity_id
_entity_poly.type
_entity_poly.pdbx_seq_one_letter_code
_entity_poly.pdbx_strand_id
1 'polypeptide(L)'
;MQIIEITDLSIPELAPYTKLTESQLRNRLEPEKGIFIAESPKVIGTALDAGCEPLSFLMERRQIDGPAAGVLARCPDATVYTADRSVLQVLTGYVLTRGVLCAMRRPAPHTAEELCGNAHRIAVLEGIVDSTNIGAIFRGAAALGMDAVLLSPSCCDPLCRRAVRVSMGTVFQVPWAVLGDSPADWPEGGMARLHAMGFKTAAMALDNRAVSIDDPALHTEDKLAIVLGTEGDGLVHNTIAHCDYTVMIPMQHGVDSLNVAAAGAVAFWELRKR
;
A
#
# COMPACT_ATOMS: atom_id res chain seq x y z
N MET A 1 -17.22 -20.67 -13.94
CA MET A 1 -16.77 -19.42 -14.57
C MET A 1 -17.75 -19.07 -15.70
N GLN A 2 -18.29 -17.86 -15.69
CA GLN A 2 -19.17 -17.34 -16.75
C GLN A 2 -18.38 -16.31 -17.57
N ILE A 3 -18.36 -16.48 -18.90
CA ILE A 3 -17.71 -15.52 -19.81
C ILE A 3 -18.80 -14.72 -20.51
N ILE A 4 -18.74 -13.40 -20.39
CA ILE A 4 -19.69 -12.44 -20.96
C ILE A 4 -18.94 -11.52 -21.93
N GLU A 5 -19.32 -11.55 -23.21
CA GLU A 5 -18.83 -10.61 -24.19
C GLU A 5 -19.56 -9.27 -24.05
N ILE A 6 -18.79 -8.18 -23.91
CA ILE A 6 -19.34 -6.84 -23.71
C ILE A 6 -19.84 -6.32 -25.05
N THR A 7 -21.16 -6.12 -25.15
CA THR A 7 -21.83 -5.47 -26.26
C THR A 7 -22.44 -4.12 -25.89
N ASP A 8 -22.69 -3.92 -24.57
CA ASP A 8 -23.18 -2.67 -23.98
C ASP A 8 -22.17 -2.18 -22.93
N LEU A 9 -21.62 -1.00 -23.15
CA LEU A 9 -20.63 -0.36 -22.25
C LEU A 9 -21.27 0.28 -21.02
N SER A 10 -22.60 0.35 -20.97
CA SER A 10 -23.33 1.03 -19.89
C SER A 10 -23.80 0.12 -18.78
N ILE A 11 -23.57 -1.20 -18.87
CA ILE A 11 -24.03 -2.15 -17.85
C ILE A 11 -23.42 -1.83 -16.48
N PRO A 12 -24.22 -1.86 -15.39
CA PRO A 12 -23.80 -1.45 -14.05
C PRO A 12 -22.61 -2.26 -13.52
N GLU A 13 -22.48 -3.50 -13.90
CA GLU A 13 -21.44 -4.44 -13.47
C GLU A 13 -20.03 -4.01 -13.91
N LEU A 14 -19.90 -3.14 -14.92
CA LEU A 14 -18.64 -2.57 -15.37
C LEU A 14 -18.25 -1.29 -14.61
N ALA A 15 -19.15 -0.73 -13.80
CA ALA A 15 -18.90 0.50 -13.06
C ALA A 15 -17.60 0.47 -12.21
N PRO A 16 -17.22 -0.64 -11.55
CA PRO A 16 -15.96 -0.72 -10.81
C PRO A 16 -14.71 -0.42 -11.63
N TYR A 17 -14.74 -0.75 -12.92
CA TYR A 17 -13.61 -0.57 -13.82
C TYR A 17 -13.56 0.80 -14.51
N THR A 18 -14.66 1.56 -14.51
CA THR A 18 -14.86 2.70 -15.41
C THR A 18 -15.35 3.98 -14.75
N LYS A 19 -16.33 3.89 -13.88
CA LYS A 19 -17.10 5.03 -13.37
C LYS A 19 -16.84 5.35 -11.91
N LEU A 20 -16.50 4.34 -11.09
CA LEU A 20 -16.32 4.55 -9.66
C LEU A 20 -14.95 5.16 -9.37
N THR A 21 -14.95 6.22 -8.58
CA THR A 21 -13.73 6.81 -8.02
C THR A 21 -13.14 5.89 -6.94
N GLU A 22 -11.88 6.09 -6.59
CA GLU A 22 -11.22 5.34 -5.52
C GLU A 22 -11.98 5.45 -4.19
N SER A 23 -12.57 6.62 -3.89
CA SER A 23 -13.39 6.81 -2.69
C SER A 23 -14.69 5.99 -2.73
N GLN A 24 -15.34 5.91 -3.89
CA GLN A 24 -16.54 5.08 -4.07
C GLN A 24 -16.21 3.58 -4.02
N LEU A 25 -15.09 3.17 -4.61
CA LEU A 25 -14.60 1.79 -4.53
C LEU A 25 -14.30 1.40 -3.07
N ARG A 26 -13.65 2.29 -2.31
CA ARG A 26 -13.34 2.08 -0.89
C ARG A 26 -14.59 1.91 -0.04
N ASN A 27 -15.66 2.64 -0.34
CA ASN A 27 -16.95 2.61 0.34
C ASN A 27 -16.83 2.67 1.88
N ARG A 28 -16.37 3.80 2.41
CA ARG A 28 -16.15 3.98 3.86
C ARG A 28 -17.42 3.84 4.71
N LEU A 29 -18.60 4.07 4.13
CA LEU A 29 -19.86 3.99 4.84
C LEU A 29 -20.35 2.53 5.02
N GLU A 30 -19.99 1.65 4.08
CA GLU A 30 -20.29 0.22 4.09
C GLU A 30 -19.01 -0.55 3.73
N PRO A 31 -18.03 -0.63 4.62
CA PRO A 31 -16.70 -1.18 4.33
C PRO A 31 -16.72 -2.62 3.82
N GLU A 32 -17.70 -3.41 4.24
CA GLU A 32 -17.91 -4.79 3.80
C GLU A 32 -18.30 -4.91 2.31
N LYS A 33 -18.81 -3.82 1.72
CA LYS A 33 -19.09 -3.70 0.28
C LYS A 33 -17.93 -3.09 -0.50
N GLY A 34 -16.90 -2.63 0.20
CA GLY A 34 -15.73 -2.01 -0.41
C GLY A 34 -14.99 -2.98 -1.34
N ILE A 35 -14.47 -2.45 -2.44
CA ILE A 35 -13.72 -3.20 -3.43
C ILE A 35 -12.42 -2.47 -3.80
N PHE A 36 -11.52 -3.17 -4.45
CA PHE A 36 -10.33 -2.61 -5.09
C PHE A 36 -10.08 -3.28 -6.44
N ILE A 37 -9.26 -2.65 -7.26
CA ILE A 37 -8.90 -3.17 -8.58
C ILE A 37 -7.46 -3.65 -8.59
N ALA A 38 -7.27 -4.95 -8.82
CA ALA A 38 -5.97 -5.55 -9.10
C ALA A 38 -5.71 -5.59 -10.61
N GLU A 39 -4.50 -5.27 -11.04
CA GLU A 39 -4.09 -5.23 -12.44
C GLU A 39 -2.91 -6.17 -12.70
N SER A 40 -3.03 -7.07 -13.61
CA SER A 40 -2.14 -8.13 -14.08
C SER A 40 -2.31 -9.47 -13.38
N PRO A 41 -2.08 -10.59 -14.10
CA PRO A 41 -2.18 -11.93 -13.49
C PRO A 41 -1.30 -12.11 -12.26
N LYS A 42 -0.08 -11.52 -12.26
CA LYS A 42 0.84 -11.61 -11.13
C LYS A 42 0.28 -10.94 -9.87
N VAL A 43 -0.22 -9.70 -9.99
CA VAL A 43 -0.78 -8.95 -8.85
C VAL A 43 -2.05 -9.62 -8.34
N ILE A 44 -2.92 -10.08 -9.26
CA ILE A 44 -4.14 -10.83 -8.92
C ILE A 44 -3.78 -12.13 -8.19
N GLY A 45 -2.77 -12.86 -8.68
CA GLY A 45 -2.29 -14.07 -8.02
C GLY A 45 -1.83 -13.81 -6.59
N THR A 46 -1.04 -12.74 -6.35
CA THR A 46 -0.60 -12.35 -5.01
C THR A 46 -1.77 -11.98 -4.09
N ALA A 47 -2.79 -11.28 -4.62
CA ALA A 47 -4.00 -10.96 -3.86
C ALA A 47 -4.80 -12.24 -3.49
N LEU A 48 -4.93 -13.18 -4.43
CA LEU A 48 -5.54 -14.49 -4.16
C LEU A 48 -4.77 -15.31 -3.12
N ASP A 49 -3.43 -15.26 -3.14
CA ASP A 49 -2.58 -15.92 -2.15
C ASP A 49 -2.79 -15.33 -0.75
N ALA A 50 -3.12 -14.04 -0.67
CA ALA A 50 -3.48 -13.34 0.56
C ALA A 50 -4.95 -13.53 0.96
N GLY A 51 -5.72 -14.36 0.25
CA GLY A 51 -7.12 -14.67 0.58
C GLY A 51 -8.13 -13.63 0.10
N CYS A 52 -7.75 -12.68 -0.77
CA CYS A 52 -8.70 -11.72 -1.33
C CYS A 52 -9.72 -12.39 -2.25
N GLU A 53 -10.99 -12.05 -2.10
CA GLU A 53 -12.10 -12.63 -2.87
C GLU A 53 -12.25 -11.91 -4.23
N PRO A 54 -12.14 -12.63 -5.38
CA PRO A 54 -12.39 -12.06 -6.69
C PRO A 54 -13.90 -11.96 -6.95
N LEU A 55 -14.37 -10.81 -7.40
CA LEU A 55 -15.78 -10.55 -7.73
C LEU A 55 -16.03 -10.70 -9.25
N SER A 56 -15.16 -10.12 -10.06
CA SER A 56 -15.23 -10.23 -11.51
C SER A 56 -13.90 -9.89 -12.16
N PHE A 57 -13.76 -10.24 -13.43
CA PHE A 57 -12.60 -9.95 -14.26
C PHE A 57 -13.00 -9.11 -15.47
N LEU A 58 -12.08 -8.29 -15.96
CA LEU A 58 -12.21 -7.56 -17.22
C LEU A 58 -10.90 -7.70 -18.01
N MET A 59 -10.99 -8.25 -19.25
CA MET A 59 -9.82 -8.53 -20.08
C MET A 59 -10.14 -8.67 -21.56
N GLU A 60 -9.11 -8.61 -22.40
CA GLU A 60 -9.24 -9.05 -23.81
C GLU A 60 -9.47 -10.57 -23.87
N ARG A 61 -10.28 -11.03 -24.82
CA ARG A 61 -10.62 -12.46 -24.98
C ARG A 61 -9.37 -13.37 -25.06
N ARG A 62 -8.31 -12.93 -25.75
CA ARG A 62 -7.05 -13.68 -25.87
C ARG A 62 -6.31 -13.91 -24.55
N GLN A 63 -6.65 -13.18 -23.50
CA GLN A 63 -6.03 -13.36 -22.18
C GLN A 63 -6.54 -14.58 -21.45
N ILE A 64 -7.79 -15.03 -21.79
CA ILE A 64 -8.48 -16.12 -21.08
C ILE A 64 -7.68 -17.42 -21.16
N ASP A 65 -7.30 -17.82 -22.38
CA ASP A 65 -6.51 -19.04 -22.64
C ASP A 65 -4.98 -18.78 -22.63
N GLY A 66 -4.59 -17.55 -22.30
CA GLY A 66 -3.23 -17.05 -22.28
C GLY A 66 -2.76 -16.71 -20.87
N PRO A 67 -2.20 -15.49 -20.68
CA PRO A 67 -1.60 -15.09 -19.40
C PRO A 67 -2.55 -15.14 -18.19
N ALA A 68 -3.88 -15.04 -18.39
CA ALA A 68 -4.85 -15.08 -17.32
C ALA A 68 -5.28 -16.51 -16.93
N ALA A 69 -4.99 -17.53 -17.74
CA ALA A 69 -5.49 -18.89 -17.53
C ALA A 69 -5.20 -19.42 -16.11
N GLY A 70 -4.00 -19.18 -15.59
CA GLY A 70 -3.59 -19.64 -14.26
C GLY A 70 -4.39 -19.01 -13.12
N VAL A 71 -4.70 -17.71 -13.18
CA VAL A 71 -5.51 -17.04 -12.14
C VAL A 71 -6.99 -17.37 -12.30
N LEU A 72 -7.48 -17.52 -13.52
CA LEU A 72 -8.86 -17.91 -13.78
C LEU A 72 -9.18 -19.34 -13.29
N ALA A 73 -8.24 -20.25 -13.44
CA ALA A 73 -8.38 -21.63 -12.92
C ALA A 73 -8.59 -21.68 -11.40
N ARG A 74 -8.10 -20.67 -10.67
CA ARG A 74 -8.30 -20.51 -9.22
C ARG A 74 -9.66 -19.89 -8.87
N CYS A 75 -10.40 -19.37 -9.84
CA CYS A 75 -11.64 -18.62 -9.65
C CYS A 75 -12.78 -19.21 -10.50
N PRO A 76 -13.18 -20.50 -10.27
CA PRO A 76 -14.13 -21.19 -11.16
C PRO A 76 -15.52 -20.57 -11.21
N ASP A 77 -15.92 -19.82 -10.19
CA ASP A 77 -17.24 -19.21 -10.08
C ASP A 77 -17.27 -17.74 -10.50
N ALA A 78 -16.11 -17.15 -10.85
CA ALA A 78 -16.02 -15.75 -11.19
C ALA A 78 -16.64 -15.44 -12.57
N THR A 79 -17.19 -14.22 -12.70
CA THR A 79 -17.64 -13.66 -13.98
C THR A 79 -16.47 -12.98 -14.69
N VAL A 80 -16.30 -13.29 -15.96
CA VAL A 80 -15.28 -12.71 -16.84
C VAL A 80 -15.93 -11.88 -17.91
N TYR A 81 -15.77 -10.56 -17.85
CA TYR A 81 -16.17 -9.64 -18.91
C TYR A 81 -15.04 -9.54 -19.93
N THR A 82 -15.38 -9.69 -21.20
CA THR A 82 -14.40 -9.69 -22.29
C THR A 82 -14.85 -8.84 -23.45
N ALA A 83 -13.91 -8.20 -24.12
CA ALA A 83 -14.12 -7.47 -25.36
C ALA A 83 -12.81 -7.33 -26.14
N ASP A 84 -12.91 -6.80 -27.35
CA ASP A 84 -11.74 -6.40 -28.12
C ASP A 84 -11.01 -5.23 -27.46
N ARG A 85 -9.70 -5.12 -27.73
CA ARG A 85 -8.82 -4.11 -27.16
C ARG A 85 -9.33 -2.67 -27.35
N SER A 86 -9.87 -2.37 -28.52
CA SER A 86 -10.43 -1.05 -28.83
C SER A 86 -11.64 -0.70 -27.95
N VAL A 87 -12.51 -1.67 -27.72
CA VAL A 87 -13.69 -1.53 -26.85
C VAL A 87 -13.24 -1.32 -25.40
N LEU A 88 -12.29 -2.13 -24.93
CA LEU A 88 -11.74 -1.98 -23.56
C LEU A 88 -11.04 -0.64 -23.36
N GLN A 89 -10.34 -0.13 -24.37
CA GLN A 89 -9.71 1.19 -24.30
C GLN A 89 -10.73 2.32 -24.16
N VAL A 90 -11.85 2.24 -24.90
CA VAL A 90 -12.96 3.20 -24.76
C VAL A 90 -13.58 3.10 -23.37
N LEU A 91 -13.78 1.88 -22.88
CA LEU A 91 -14.40 1.63 -21.58
C LEU A 91 -13.58 2.15 -20.41
N THR A 92 -12.28 1.87 -20.40
CA THR A 92 -11.38 2.20 -19.29
C THR A 92 -10.71 3.57 -19.43
N GLY A 93 -10.79 4.20 -20.61
CA GLY A 93 -10.13 5.46 -20.91
C GLY A 93 -8.61 5.37 -21.16
N TYR A 94 -8.02 4.15 -21.14
CA TYR A 94 -6.60 3.91 -21.41
C TYR A 94 -6.38 2.48 -21.95
N VAL A 95 -5.18 2.27 -22.53
CA VAL A 95 -4.79 0.94 -23.01
C VAL A 95 -4.42 0.03 -21.83
N LEU A 96 -5.08 -1.12 -21.72
CA LEU A 96 -4.75 -2.15 -20.74
C LEU A 96 -3.40 -2.81 -21.07
N THR A 97 -2.30 -2.18 -20.66
CA THR A 97 -0.94 -2.66 -20.98
C THR A 97 -0.60 -3.98 -20.33
N ARG A 98 -1.22 -4.31 -19.19
CA ARG A 98 -1.03 -5.58 -18.46
C ARG A 98 -2.17 -6.57 -18.65
N GLY A 99 -3.12 -6.23 -19.48
CA GLY A 99 -4.11 -7.11 -20.11
C GLY A 99 -5.27 -7.60 -19.25
N VAL A 100 -5.18 -7.60 -17.93
CA VAL A 100 -6.20 -8.17 -17.03
C VAL A 100 -6.44 -7.28 -15.84
N LEU A 101 -7.73 -6.98 -15.58
CA LEU A 101 -8.22 -6.35 -14.37
C LEU A 101 -9.08 -7.34 -13.60
N CYS A 102 -9.02 -7.27 -12.27
CA CYS A 102 -9.91 -7.99 -11.37
C CYS A 102 -10.46 -7.02 -10.32
N ALA A 103 -11.77 -6.94 -10.22
CA ALA A 103 -12.43 -6.31 -9.08
C ALA A 103 -12.46 -7.34 -7.94
N MET A 104 -11.93 -6.96 -6.79
CA MET A 104 -11.81 -7.82 -5.63
C MET A 104 -12.42 -7.15 -4.40
N ARG A 105 -12.99 -7.93 -3.50
CA ARG A 105 -13.49 -7.44 -2.22
C ARG A 105 -12.33 -6.96 -1.35
N ARG A 106 -12.51 -5.82 -0.69
CA ARG A 106 -11.53 -5.33 0.28
C ARG A 106 -11.48 -6.28 1.48
N PRO A 107 -10.28 -6.63 1.97
CA PRO A 107 -10.16 -7.35 3.23
C PRO A 107 -10.67 -6.49 4.38
N ALA A 108 -11.11 -7.13 5.45
CA ALA A 108 -11.40 -6.44 6.69
C ALA A 108 -10.15 -5.68 7.19
N PRO A 109 -10.30 -4.45 7.72
CA PRO A 109 -9.17 -3.71 8.27
C PRO A 109 -8.64 -4.40 9.53
N HIS A 110 -7.31 -4.39 9.68
CA HIS A 110 -6.65 -4.79 10.93
C HIS A 110 -6.47 -3.58 11.84
N THR A 111 -6.35 -3.85 13.13
CA THR A 111 -5.87 -2.86 14.10
C THR A 111 -4.34 -2.89 14.19
N ALA A 112 -3.73 -1.78 14.62
CA ALA A 112 -2.28 -1.72 14.81
C ALA A 112 -1.81 -2.72 15.87
N GLU A 113 -2.60 -2.90 16.94
CA GLU A 113 -2.31 -3.81 18.04
C GLU A 113 -2.29 -5.27 17.60
N GLU A 114 -3.24 -5.69 16.74
CA GLU A 114 -3.26 -7.05 16.17
C GLU A 114 -2.00 -7.33 15.35
N LEU A 115 -1.53 -6.35 14.55
CA LEU A 115 -0.39 -6.53 13.67
C LEU A 115 0.95 -6.44 14.39
N CYS A 116 1.04 -5.60 15.44
CA CYS A 116 2.30 -5.23 16.06
C CYS A 116 2.67 -6.07 17.30
N GLY A 117 1.83 -7.04 17.69
CA GLY A 117 2.08 -7.86 18.89
C GLY A 117 3.49 -8.48 18.91
N ASN A 118 3.88 -9.14 17.83
CA ASN A 118 5.18 -9.79 17.67
C ASN A 118 6.11 -9.05 16.70
N ALA A 119 5.74 -7.85 16.25
CA ALA A 119 6.54 -7.07 15.31
C ALA A 119 7.74 -6.42 16.01
N HIS A 120 8.88 -6.39 15.33
CA HIS A 120 10.12 -5.76 15.80
C HIS A 120 10.53 -4.55 14.96
N ARG A 121 10.24 -4.57 13.65
CA ARG A 121 10.58 -3.50 12.71
C ARG A 121 9.37 -3.14 11.89
N ILE A 122 8.86 -1.93 12.08
CA ILE A 122 7.68 -1.43 11.36
C ILE A 122 7.98 -0.11 10.68
N ALA A 123 7.31 0.14 9.56
CA ALA A 123 7.28 1.45 8.93
C ALA A 123 6.03 2.21 9.37
N VAL A 124 6.16 3.50 9.66
CA VAL A 124 5.05 4.40 9.97
C VAL A 124 5.07 5.53 8.94
N LEU A 125 3.97 5.73 8.24
CA LEU A 125 3.84 6.69 7.14
C LEU A 125 2.98 7.87 7.58
N GLU A 126 3.53 9.08 7.52
CA GLU A 126 2.83 10.30 7.84
C GLU A 126 2.48 11.08 6.57
N GLY A 127 1.19 11.25 6.30
CA GLY A 127 0.68 12.17 5.29
C GLY A 127 1.12 11.86 3.85
N ILE A 128 1.56 10.65 3.54
CA ILE A 128 2.00 10.28 2.19
C ILE A 128 0.78 10.11 1.29
N VAL A 129 0.49 11.14 0.47
CA VAL A 129 -0.68 11.20 -0.40
C VAL A 129 -0.43 10.65 -1.81
N ASP A 130 0.83 10.61 -2.28
CA ASP A 130 1.16 10.03 -3.58
C ASP A 130 1.10 8.50 -3.52
N SER A 131 0.16 7.96 -4.26
CA SER A 131 -0.06 6.52 -4.39
C SER A 131 1.14 5.76 -4.98
N THR A 132 2.00 6.45 -5.76
CA THR A 132 3.24 5.86 -6.29
C THR A 132 4.22 5.60 -5.15
N ASN A 133 4.38 6.58 -4.25
CA ASN A 133 5.24 6.44 -3.08
C ASN A 133 4.70 5.38 -2.12
N ILE A 134 3.41 5.36 -1.85
CA ILE A 134 2.79 4.28 -1.06
C ILE A 134 3.15 2.91 -1.66
N GLY A 135 2.89 2.69 -2.94
CA GLY A 135 3.20 1.43 -3.59
C GLY A 135 4.69 1.04 -3.56
N ALA A 136 5.59 2.01 -3.76
CA ALA A 136 7.03 1.80 -3.72
C ALA A 136 7.53 1.48 -2.31
N ILE A 137 7.00 2.15 -1.28
CA ILE A 137 7.31 1.88 0.13
C ILE A 137 6.86 0.47 0.53
N PHE A 138 5.64 0.06 0.18
CA PHE A 138 5.19 -1.32 0.43
C PHE A 138 6.08 -2.36 -0.24
N ARG A 139 6.57 -2.06 -1.45
CA ARG A 139 7.51 -2.94 -2.14
C ARG A 139 8.86 -3.02 -1.42
N GLY A 140 9.38 -1.90 -0.93
CA GLY A 140 10.58 -1.83 -0.11
C GLY A 140 10.40 -2.56 1.22
N ALA A 141 9.30 -2.32 1.93
CA ALA A 141 8.97 -2.95 3.21
C ALA A 141 8.92 -4.48 3.09
N ALA A 142 8.22 -5.01 2.07
CA ALA A 142 8.18 -6.45 1.81
C ALA A 142 9.56 -7.04 1.50
N ALA A 143 10.32 -6.37 0.61
CA ALA A 143 11.62 -6.86 0.17
C ALA A 143 12.68 -6.85 1.28
N LEU A 144 12.55 -5.93 2.25
CA LEU A 144 13.57 -5.65 3.28
C LEU A 144 13.13 -6.10 4.68
N GLY A 145 12.02 -6.85 4.77
CA GLY A 145 11.63 -7.56 5.99
C GLY A 145 11.02 -6.67 7.08
N MET A 146 10.24 -5.64 6.70
CA MET A 146 9.40 -4.95 7.67
C MET A 146 8.21 -5.83 8.05
N ASP A 147 7.95 -5.92 9.36
CA ASP A 147 6.89 -6.76 9.90
C ASP A 147 5.48 -6.20 9.63
N ALA A 148 5.36 -4.87 9.60
CA ALA A 148 4.11 -4.17 9.30
C ALA A 148 4.35 -2.76 8.74
N VAL A 149 3.33 -2.19 8.10
CA VAL A 149 3.25 -0.78 7.70
C VAL A 149 2.05 -0.14 8.38
N LEU A 150 2.27 0.90 9.16
CA LEU A 150 1.19 1.70 9.76
C LEU A 150 1.08 3.05 9.05
N LEU A 151 -0.12 3.53 8.86
CA LEU A 151 -0.38 4.77 8.12
C LEU A 151 -1.13 5.77 9.01
N SER A 152 -0.71 7.04 8.97
CA SER A 152 -1.57 8.10 9.51
C SER A 152 -2.86 8.20 8.70
N PRO A 153 -3.96 8.71 9.28
CA PRO A 153 -5.26 8.81 8.59
C PRO A 153 -5.25 9.69 7.33
N SER A 154 -4.25 10.56 7.19
CA SER A 154 -4.06 11.45 6.04
C SER A 154 -3.35 10.79 4.84
N CYS A 155 -2.84 9.58 4.99
CA CYS A 155 -2.19 8.85 3.89
C CYS A 155 -3.18 8.42 2.79
N CYS A 156 -2.65 8.30 1.58
CA CYS A 156 -3.34 7.63 0.49
C CYS A 156 -3.65 6.17 0.86
N ASP A 157 -4.78 5.68 0.39
CA ASP A 157 -5.20 4.29 0.58
C ASP A 157 -4.25 3.31 -0.14
N PRO A 158 -3.64 2.34 0.57
CA PRO A 158 -2.77 1.35 -0.04
C PRO A 158 -3.45 0.46 -1.08
N LEU A 159 -4.78 0.30 -1.00
CA LEU A 159 -5.56 -0.47 -1.97
C LEU A 159 -6.10 0.38 -3.13
N CYS A 160 -5.71 1.65 -3.26
CA CYS A 160 -5.99 2.38 -4.49
C CYS A 160 -5.25 1.71 -5.66
N ARG A 161 -5.88 1.71 -6.82
CA ARG A 161 -5.39 0.96 -8.00
C ARG A 161 -3.92 1.20 -8.33
N ARG A 162 -3.48 2.47 -8.24
CA ARG A 162 -2.10 2.84 -8.56
C ARG A 162 -1.10 2.26 -7.54
N ALA A 163 -1.39 2.31 -6.25
CA ALA A 163 -0.53 1.75 -5.21
C ALA A 163 -0.43 0.22 -5.34
N VAL A 164 -1.55 -0.47 -5.53
CA VAL A 164 -1.59 -1.92 -5.80
C VAL A 164 -0.71 -2.29 -7.00
N ARG A 165 -0.80 -1.51 -8.08
CA ARG A 165 -0.01 -1.72 -9.30
C ARG A 165 1.49 -1.47 -9.09
N VAL A 166 1.86 -0.38 -8.43
CA VAL A 166 3.26 0.01 -8.20
C VAL A 166 3.93 -0.94 -7.22
N SER A 167 3.23 -1.35 -6.18
CA SER A 167 3.72 -2.35 -5.23
C SER A 167 3.94 -3.73 -5.85
N MET A 168 3.43 -3.99 -7.06
CA MET A 168 3.43 -5.32 -7.69
C MET A 168 2.73 -6.38 -6.84
N GLY A 169 1.75 -5.97 -6.02
CA GLY A 169 0.99 -6.83 -5.11
C GLY A 169 1.62 -7.02 -3.72
N THR A 170 2.79 -6.42 -3.42
CA THR A 170 3.39 -6.57 -2.09
C THR A 170 2.57 -5.92 -0.97
N VAL A 171 1.64 -5.02 -1.31
CA VAL A 171 0.64 -4.50 -0.37
C VAL A 171 -0.22 -5.60 0.28
N PHE A 172 -0.30 -6.78 -0.32
CA PHE A 172 -0.97 -7.97 0.23
C PHE A 172 -0.03 -8.89 1.00
N GLN A 173 1.28 -8.65 0.96
CA GLN A 173 2.31 -9.48 1.61
C GLN A 173 2.79 -8.90 2.94
N VAL A 174 2.73 -7.58 3.10
CA VAL A 174 3.05 -6.91 4.35
C VAL A 174 1.75 -6.44 4.99
N PRO A 175 1.43 -6.87 6.21
CA PRO A 175 0.24 -6.43 6.90
C PRO A 175 0.30 -4.93 7.21
N TRP A 176 -0.86 -4.27 7.19
CA TRP A 176 -0.93 -2.84 7.42
C TRP A 176 -2.23 -2.41 8.11
N ALA A 177 -2.16 -1.30 8.83
CA ALA A 177 -3.30 -0.68 9.49
C ALA A 177 -3.21 0.85 9.45
N VAL A 178 -4.32 1.52 9.71
CA VAL A 178 -4.38 2.97 9.89
C VAL A 178 -4.35 3.30 11.38
N LEU A 179 -3.51 4.26 11.77
CA LEU A 179 -3.36 4.74 13.14
C LEU A 179 -4.37 5.85 13.44
N GLY A 180 -5.58 5.48 13.84
CA GLY A 180 -6.66 6.40 14.16
C GLY A 180 -7.72 6.51 13.07
N ASP A 181 -8.83 7.15 13.39
CA ASP A 181 -10.00 7.31 12.52
C ASP A 181 -10.01 8.65 11.79
N SER A 182 -9.33 9.64 12.36
CA SER A 182 -9.26 11.00 11.83
C SER A 182 -7.85 11.57 11.84
N PRO A 183 -7.55 12.58 11.00
CA PRO A 183 -6.25 13.26 11.04
C PRO A 183 -5.88 13.86 12.41
N ALA A 184 -6.87 14.17 13.26
CA ALA A 184 -6.65 14.69 14.61
C ALA A 184 -6.06 13.65 15.58
N ASP A 185 -6.13 12.37 15.26
CA ASP A 185 -5.57 11.28 16.08
C ASP A 185 -4.05 11.16 15.90
N TRP A 186 -3.47 11.89 14.96
CA TRP A 186 -2.05 11.92 14.67
C TRP A 186 -1.46 13.33 14.86
N PRO A 187 -0.24 13.50 15.44
CA PRO A 187 0.68 12.42 15.86
C PRO A 187 0.45 11.90 17.28
N GLU A 188 -0.13 12.67 18.18
CA GLU A 188 -0.16 12.41 19.63
C GLU A 188 -0.77 11.04 19.98
N GLY A 189 -1.98 10.78 19.50
CA GLY A 189 -2.68 9.50 19.74
C GLY A 189 -1.95 8.32 19.10
N GLY A 190 -1.48 8.46 17.86
CA GLY A 190 -0.73 7.44 17.15
C GLY A 190 0.60 7.10 17.81
N MET A 191 1.38 8.11 18.22
CA MET A 191 2.65 7.92 18.93
C MET A 191 2.45 7.27 20.30
N ALA A 192 1.44 7.69 21.05
CA ALA A 192 1.10 7.06 22.33
C ALA A 192 0.79 5.56 22.17
N ARG A 193 0.09 5.16 21.09
CA ARG A 193 -0.18 3.75 20.79
C ARG A 193 1.09 2.98 20.44
N LEU A 194 2.00 3.56 19.64
CA LEU A 194 3.28 2.94 19.31
C LEU A 194 4.13 2.69 20.57
N HIS A 195 4.24 3.67 21.44
CA HIS A 195 4.96 3.53 22.72
C HIS A 195 4.29 2.49 23.64
N ALA A 196 2.96 2.46 23.71
CA ALA A 196 2.22 1.46 24.49
C ALA A 196 2.46 0.02 23.99
N MET A 197 2.72 -0.16 22.68
CA MET A 197 3.12 -1.44 22.09
C MET A 197 4.61 -1.76 22.25
N GLY A 198 5.38 -0.88 22.92
CA GLY A 198 6.79 -1.05 23.22
C GLY A 198 7.76 -0.63 22.13
N PHE A 199 7.31 0.08 21.10
CA PHE A 199 8.20 0.58 20.06
C PHE A 199 8.96 1.84 20.52
N LYS A 200 10.23 1.88 20.20
CA LYS A 200 10.98 3.13 20.04
C LYS A 200 10.70 3.69 18.66
N THR A 201 10.61 5.00 18.54
CA THR A 201 10.23 5.70 17.32
C THR A 201 11.39 6.50 16.75
N ALA A 202 11.69 6.31 15.46
CA ALA A 202 12.79 6.95 14.75
C ALA A 202 12.21 7.82 13.60
N ALA A 203 12.19 9.14 13.79
CA ALA A 203 11.78 10.12 12.79
C ALA A 203 12.88 10.26 11.72
N MET A 204 12.60 9.89 10.47
CA MET A 204 13.50 10.14 9.35
C MET A 204 13.40 11.62 8.95
N ALA A 205 14.26 12.47 9.47
CA ALA A 205 14.22 13.91 9.28
C ALA A 205 15.61 14.55 9.39
N LEU A 206 15.75 15.71 8.72
CA LEU A 206 16.92 16.57 8.88
C LEU A 206 16.72 17.49 10.09
N ASP A 207 17.50 17.29 11.13
CA ASP A 207 17.54 18.15 12.31
C ASP A 207 18.99 18.22 12.81
N ASN A 208 19.37 19.34 13.42
CA ASN A 208 20.73 19.52 13.96
C ASN A 208 21.09 18.53 15.09
N ARG A 209 20.11 17.87 15.68
CA ARG A 209 20.27 16.87 16.74
C ARG A 209 20.08 15.46 16.20
N ALA A 210 19.89 15.29 14.88
CA ALA A 210 19.71 13.99 14.29
C ALA A 210 20.96 13.13 14.41
N VAL A 211 20.77 11.87 14.81
CA VAL A 211 21.82 10.86 14.75
C VAL A 211 21.91 10.28 13.34
N SER A 212 23.08 9.78 12.98
CA SER A 212 23.24 9.10 11.69
C SER A 212 22.49 7.76 11.69
N ILE A 213 21.99 7.35 10.53
CA ILE A 213 21.21 6.10 10.38
C ILE A 213 21.99 4.84 10.78
N ASP A 214 23.32 4.90 10.77
CA ASP A 214 24.24 3.82 11.19
C ASP A 214 24.59 3.87 12.69
N ASP A 215 23.93 4.73 13.48
CA ASP A 215 24.16 4.80 14.93
C ASP A 215 23.86 3.44 15.59
N PRO A 216 24.82 2.87 16.34
CA PRO A 216 24.65 1.58 17.01
C PRO A 216 23.43 1.49 17.93
N ALA A 217 23.01 2.60 18.55
CA ALA A 217 21.85 2.63 19.44
C ALA A 217 20.56 2.16 18.73
N LEU A 218 20.37 2.55 17.46
CA LEU A 218 19.20 2.17 16.67
C LEU A 218 19.12 0.65 16.42
N HIS A 219 20.28 0.00 16.30
CA HIS A 219 20.37 -1.45 16.06
C HIS A 219 20.12 -2.28 17.32
N THR A 220 20.33 -1.70 18.50
CA THR A 220 20.11 -2.38 19.78
C THR A 220 18.66 -2.36 20.23
N GLU A 221 17.82 -1.51 19.65
CA GLU A 221 16.40 -1.47 19.98
C GLU A 221 15.70 -2.76 19.57
N ASP A 222 14.99 -3.36 20.50
CA ASP A 222 14.24 -4.59 20.22
C ASP A 222 13.09 -4.32 19.26
N LYS A 223 12.30 -3.27 19.53
CA LYS A 223 11.19 -2.81 18.69
C LYS A 223 11.44 -1.39 18.19
N LEU A 224 11.50 -1.20 16.87
CA LEU A 224 11.75 0.10 16.25
C LEU A 224 10.72 0.41 15.18
N ALA A 225 10.05 1.57 15.31
CA ALA A 225 9.13 2.13 14.34
C ALA A 225 9.85 3.24 13.54
N ILE A 226 10.02 3.03 12.24
CA ILE A 226 10.68 3.95 11.31
C ILE A 226 9.61 4.87 10.74
N VAL A 227 9.64 6.16 11.10
CA VAL A 227 8.63 7.15 10.74
C VAL A 227 9.09 7.94 9.52
N LEU A 228 8.31 7.88 8.45
CA LEU A 228 8.58 8.54 7.16
C LEU A 228 7.52 9.61 6.88
N GLY A 229 7.93 10.80 6.51
CA GLY A 229 7.07 11.94 6.19
C GLY A 229 6.84 12.16 4.70
N THR A 230 6.19 13.28 4.37
CA THR A 230 5.87 13.67 2.99
C THR A 230 7.12 14.06 2.19
N GLU A 231 7.00 14.08 0.86
CA GLU A 231 7.98 14.73 -0.01
C GLU A 231 7.85 16.26 0.12
N GLY A 232 8.97 16.94 0.27
CA GLY A 232 9.05 18.40 0.41
C GLY A 232 9.03 18.83 1.87
N ASP A 233 7.91 18.75 2.56
CA ASP A 233 7.76 19.23 3.94
C ASP A 233 8.31 18.25 5.00
N GLY A 234 8.50 16.98 4.63
CA GLY A 234 8.96 15.94 5.55
C GLY A 234 7.92 15.58 6.62
N LEU A 235 8.41 15.31 7.83
CA LEU A 235 7.60 15.08 9.03
C LEU A 235 7.24 16.42 9.68
N VAL A 236 6.03 16.54 10.22
CA VAL A 236 5.66 17.72 10.98
C VAL A 236 6.46 17.82 12.28
N HIS A 237 6.77 19.04 12.72
CA HIS A 237 7.59 19.26 13.93
C HIS A 237 7.05 18.55 15.16
N ASN A 238 5.73 18.49 15.30
CA ASN A 238 5.09 17.81 16.42
C ASN A 238 5.38 16.30 16.41
N THR A 239 5.39 15.66 15.24
CA THR A 239 5.77 14.24 15.09
C THR A 239 7.23 14.02 15.49
N ILE A 240 8.15 14.85 15.00
CA ILE A 240 9.57 14.76 15.35
C ILE A 240 9.78 14.92 16.86
N ALA A 241 9.04 15.85 17.50
CA ALA A 241 9.13 16.11 18.93
C ALA A 241 8.65 14.94 19.81
N HIS A 242 7.75 14.11 19.28
CA HIS A 242 7.22 12.92 19.98
C HIS A 242 8.02 11.64 19.71
N CYS A 243 8.98 11.66 18.77
CA CYS A 243 9.84 10.53 18.49
C CYS A 243 10.99 10.41 19.49
N ASP A 244 11.42 9.16 19.79
CA ASP A 244 12.58 8.89 20.65
C ASP A 244 13.89 9.28 19.96
N TYR A 245 13.97 9.12 18.64
CA TYR A 245 15.12 9.43 17.81
C TYR A 245 14.72 10.32 16.63
N THR A 246 15.60 11.28 16.30
CA THR A 246 15.62 11.89 14.96
C THR A 246 16.80 11.32 14.22
N VAL A 247 16.58 10.78 13.02
CA VAL A 247 17.56 10.01 12.27
C VAL A 247 17.74 10.61 10.89
N MET A 248 18.99 10.83 10.50
CA MET A 248 19.34 11.33 9.17
C MET A 248 20.13 10.31 8.36
N ILE A 249 19.89 10.28 7.06
CA ILE A 249 20.77 9.61 6.09
C ILE A 249 21.83 10.64 5.69
N PRO A 250 23.14 10.41 5.94
CA PRO A 250 24.18 11.34 5.53
C PRO A 250 24.20 11.52 4.01
N MET A 251 24.01 12.75 3.52
CA MET A 251 23.97 13.09 2.12
C MET A 251 25.28 13.70 1.64
N GLN A 252 25.55 13.66 0.34
CA GLN A 252 26.70 14.25 -0.32
C GLN A 252 26.25 15.36 -1.30
N HIS A 253 27.20 16.19 -1.71
CA HIS A 253 27.00 17.22 -2.77
C HIS A 253 25.93 18.27 -2.48
N GLY A 254 25.57 18.50 -1.20
CA GLY A 254 24.55 19.46 -0.83
C GLY A 254 23.13 19.03 -1.17
N VAL A 255 22.89 17.74 -1.37
CA VAL A 255 21.55 17.19 -1.52
C VAL A 255 20.90 17.10 -0.14
N ASP A 256 19.71 17.66 0.03
CA ASP A 256 19.04 17.71 1.34
C ASP A 256 18.22 16.45 1.63
N SER A 257 17.63 15.82 0.61
CA SER A 257 16.72 14.68 0.81
C SER A 257 16.70 13.73 -0.38
N LEU A 258 16.19 12.52 -0.13
CA LEU A 258 15.81 11.54 -1.14
C LEU A 258 14.29 11.51 -1.29
N ASN A 259 13.80 11.02 -2.44
CA ASN A 259 12.41 10.58 -2.54
C ASN A 259 12.06 9.67 -1.35
N VAL A 260 10.88 9.81 -0.78
CA VAL A 260 10.50 9.12 0.48
C VAL A 260 10.57 7.60 0.37
N ALA A 261 10.24 7.03 -0.79
CA ALA A 261 10.36 5.58 -0.99
C ALA A 261 11.82 5.13 -1.06
N ALA A 262 12.72 5.94 -1.63
CA ALA A 262 14.16 5.69 -1.64
C ALA A 262 14.74 5.81 -0.22
N ALA A 263 14.41 6.87 0.51
CA ALA A 263 14.78 7.04 1.92
C ALA A 263 14.30 5.87 2.78
N GLY A 264 13.03 5.45 2.56
CA GLY A 264 12.46 4.27 3.23
C GLY A 264 13.23 2.99 2.93
N ALA A 265 13.61 2.75 1.68
CA ALA A 265 14.37 1.56 1.33
C ALA A 265 15.77 1.53 2.00
N VAL A 266 16.45 2.66 2.06
CA VAL A 266 17.73 2.79 2.79
C VAL A 266 17.52 2.52 4.28
N ALA A 267 16.50 3.13 4.89
CA ALA A 267 16.19 2.97 6.30
C ALA A 267 15.79 1.51 6.63
N PHE A 268 14.97 0.88 5.83
CA PHE A 268 14.57 -0.52 6.02
C PHE A 268 15.76 -1.47 5.91
N TRP A 269 16.66 -1.23 4.94
CA TRP A 269 17.87 -2.03 4.79
C TRP A 269 18.80 -1.89 5.99
N GLU A 270 19.09 -0.66 6.42
CA GLU A 270 20.05 -0.42 7.50
C GLU A 270 19.48 -0.85 8.84
N LEU A 271 18.24 -0.49 9.16
CA LEU A 271 17.65 -0.69 10.48
C LEU A 271 16.89 -2.03 10.63
N ARG A 272 16.94 -2.93 9.64
CA ARG A 272 16.33 -4.26 9.76
C ARG A 272 16.89 -5.04 10.94
N LYS A 273 16.11 -5.92 11.52
CA LYS A 273 16.61 -6.85 12.55
C LYS A 273 17.58 -7.84 11.88
N ARG A 274 18.80 -7.90 12.39
CA ARG A 274 19.87 -8.79 11.90
C ARG A 274 19.89 -10.06 12.71
#